data_01187486cc0e9b23c5c3e4874d399269
#
_entry.id   01187486cc0e9b23c5c3e4874d399269
#
_cell.length_a   1.000
_cell.length_b   1.000
_cell.length_c   1.000
_cell.angle_alpha   90.00
_cell.angle_beta   90.00
_cell.angle_gamma   90.00
#
_symmetry.space_group_name_H-M   'P 1'
#
loop_
_entity.id
_entity.type
_entity.pdbx_description
1 polymer ?
#
loop_
_entity_poly.entity_id
_entity_poly.type
_entity_poly.pdbx_seq_one_letter_code
_entity_poly.pdbx_strand_id
1 'polypeptide(L)'
;MTSFDRRAFLAGLGKAGAALATGSWLEAIGYAQVSRGPARVRVQALPAVGDFDRRVLGSFLEHLGRAIYTGVYQPGSPHSDATGFRTDVVREVKELGVPIVRYPGGNFVSGYNWLDGVGPKAQRPAVLDRAWNSMEPNQFGTNEFIEWCRLTGSEPLLGLNFGTGSAEMAVALVEYCNVERGTKWSELRRSHGYAAPHAVKYWCLGNEMDGPWQIGTMQARDYGRKARDAAKQMRVIDRDLRLIACGSSGTGMPQYLV
;
A
#
# COMPACT_ATOMS: atom_id res chain seq x y z
N MET A 1 -6.82 0.07 37.35
CA MET A 1 -6.66 -0.67 36.08
C MET A 1 -5.95 -1.97 36.41
N THR A 2 -6.70 -3.08 36.49
CA THR A 2 -6.17 -4.40 36.85
C THR A 2 -5.57 -5.04 35.58
N SER A 3 -4.29 -5.42 35.64
CA SER A 3 -3.62 -6.09 34.56
C SER A 3 -4.27 -7.47 34.31
N PHE A 4 -4.63 -7.73 33.08
CA PHE A 4 -5.21 -9.00 32.65
C PHE A 4 -4.09 -10.06 32.58
N ASP A 5 -4.08 -11.00 33.53
CA ASP A 5 -3.09 -12.08 33.53
C ASP A 5 -3.53 -13.21 32.60
N ARG A 6 -2.86 -13.30 31.43
CA ARG A 6 -3.09 -14.34 30.42
C ARG A 6 -2.88 -15.77 30.94
N ARG A 7 -2.01 -15.97 31.94
CA ARG A 7 -1.74 -17.30 32.52
C ARG A 7 -2.89 -17.77 33.39
N ALA A 8 -3.50 -16.85 34.15
CA ALA A 8 -4.68 -17.13 34.97
C ALA A 8 -5.90 -17.43 34.08
N PHE A 9 -6.07 -16.76 32.97
CA PHE A 9 -7.13 -17.03 31.98
C PHE A 9 -7.00 -18.42 31.34
N LEU A 10 -5.81 -18.82 30.94
CA LEU A 10 -5.57 -20.13 30.32
C LEU A 10 -5.69 -21.27 31.33
N ALA A 11 -5.31 -21.06 32.59
CA ALA A 11 -5.50 -22.01 33.67
C ALA A 11 -6.99 -22.17 34.07
N GLY A 12 -7.79 -21.12 33.90
CA GLY A 12 -9.25 -21.13 34.10
C GLY A 12 -9.98 -21.97 33.04
N LEU A 13 -9.56 -21.87 31.78
CA LEU A 13 -10.11 -22.65 30.66
C LEU A 13 -9.85 -24.15 30.81
N GLY A 14 -8.69 -24.54 31.37
CA GLY A 14 -8.36 -25.95 31.62
C GLY A 14 -9.25 -26.61 32.71
N LYS A 15 -9.80 -25.83 33.63
CA LYS A 15 -10.70 -26.34 34.71
C LYS A 15 -12.19 -26.35 34.30
N ALA A 16 -12.60 -25.51 33.35
CA ALA A 16 -13.95 -25.49 32.82
C ALA A 16 -14.23 -26.60 31.78
N GLY A 17 -13.18 -27.11 31.11
CA GLY A 17 -13.27 -28.17 30.10
C GLY A 17 -13.58 -29.57 30.66
N ALA A 18 -13.54 -29.79 32.00
CA ALA A 18 -13.81 -31.09 32.61
C ALA A 18 -15.31 -31.38 32.86
N ALA A 19 -16.22 -30.43 32.55
CA ALA A 19 -17.64 -30.56 32.93
C ALA A 19 -18.61 -30.70 31.75
N LEU A 20 -18.17 -30.70 30.49
CA LEU A 20 -19.01 -30.84 29.30
C LEU A 20 -18.49 -31.92 28.34
N ALA A 21 -18.55 -33.18 28.84
CA ALA A 21 -18.28 -34.34 28.04
C ALA A 21 -19.54 -34.78 27.29
N THR A 22 -19.75 -34.27 26.05
CA THR A 22 -20.50 -34.97 25.01
C THR A 22 -19.82 -34.71 23.68
N GLY A 23 -19.19 -35.63 23.26
CA GLY A 23 -18.75 -36.42 22.08
C GLY A 23 -18.30 -35.72 20.82
N SER A 24 -18.23 -34.48 20.49
CA SER A 24 -17.70 -34.04 19.18
C SER A 24 -16.76 -32.82 19.19
N TRP A 25 -16.65 -32.17 20.34
CA TRP A 25 -15.77 -30.99 20.49
C TRP A 25 -14.37 -31.35 21.02
N LEU A 26 -14.21 -32.54 21.61
CA LEU A 26 -12.93 -32.99 22.16
C LEU A 26 -11.91 -33.40 21.09
N GLU A 27 -12.37 -33.79 19.90
CA GLU A 27 -11.45 -34.08 18.77
C GLU A 27 -10.80 -32.79 18.22
N ALA A 28 -11.52 -31.66 18.21
CA ALA A 28 -10.96 -30.39 17.76
C ALA A 28 -9.97 -29.76 18.76
N ILE A 29 -10.08 -30.08 20.06
CA ILE A 29 -9.16 -29.58 21.09
C ILE A 29 -7.94 -30.52 21.24
N GLY A 30 -8.07 -31.77 20.82
CA GLY A 30 -6.98 -32.77 20.87
C GLY A 30 -5.77 -32.44 19.97
N TYR A 31 -5.96 -31.58 18.97
CA TYR A 31 -4.84 -31.15 18.09
C TYR A 31 -3.96 -30.04 18.70
N ALA A 32 -4.31 -29.53 19.87
CA ALA A 32 -3.51 -28.50 20.56
C ALA A 32 -2.51 -29.09 21.57
N GLN A 33 -2.26 -30.39 21.57
CA GLN A 33 -1.09 -30.94 22.26
C GLN A 33 0.16 -30.58 21.48
N VAL A 34 0.76 -29.45 21.84
CA VAL A 34 2.12 -29.09 21.41
C VAL A 34 3.03 -30.27 21.79
N SER A 35 3.42 -31.07 20.82
CA SER A 35 4.42 -32.10 21.04
C SER A 35 5.69 -31.40 21.55
N ARG A 36 6.15 -31.80 22.75
CA ARG A 36 7.38 -31.27 23.35
C ARG A 36 8.64 -31.78 22.66
N GLY A 37 8.50 -32.39 21.49
CA GLY A 37 9.62 -32.83 20.67
C GLY A 37 10.10 -31.75 19.69
N PRO A 38 11.32 -31.89 19.16
CA PRO A 38 11.80 -30.97 18.13
C PRO A 38 10.90 -31.02 16.90
N ALA A 39 10.49 -29.85 16.40
CA ALA A 39 9.73 -29.76 15.17
C ALA A 39 10.57 -30.33 14.02
N ARG A 40 10.00 -31.24 13.22
CA ARG A 40 10.65 -31.78 12.03
C ARG A 40 10.09 -31.06 10.81
N VAL A 41 10.93 -30.32 10.13
CA VAL A 41 10.62 -29.71 8.83
C VAL A 41 11.18 -30.62 7.75
N ARG A 42 10.33 -31.12 6.86
CA ARG A 42 10.74 -31.88 5.68
C ARG A 42 10.67 -30.95 4.47
N VAL A 43 11.81 -30.65 3.89
CA VAL A 43 11.88 -29.92 2.61
C VAL A 43 12.07 -30.95 1.50
N GLN A 44 11.18 -30.96 0.52
CA GLN A 44 11.30 -31.80 -0.67
C GLN A 44 11.61 -30.88 -1.86
N ALA A 45 12.65 -31.20 -2.61
CA ALA A 45 12.93 -30.59 -3.89
C ALA A 45 11.97 -31.20 -4.92
N LEU A 46 10.83 -30.55 -5.12
CA LEU A 46 9.91 -30.87 -6.19
C LEU A 46 10.34 -30.18 -7.49
N PRO A 47 9.95 -30.70 -8.67
CA PRO A 47 10.15 -29.99 -9.92
C PRO A 47 9.56 -28.58 -9.83
N ALA A 48 10.25 -27.58 -10.41
CA ALA A 48 9.74 -26.23 -10.47
C ALA A 48 8.39 -26.20 -11.21
N VAL A 49 7.38 -25.61 -10.58
CA VAL A 49 6.02 -25.47 -11.16
C VAL A 49 5.86 -24.20 -11.98
N GLY A 50 6.86 -23.29 -11.93
CA GLY A 50 6.88 -22.02 -12.64
C GLY A 50 7.92 -21.07 -12.09
N ASP A 51 8.07 -19.93 -12.73
CA ASP A 51 8.94 -18.86 -12.29
C ASP A 51 8.34 -18.12 -11.09
N PHE A 52 9.17 -17.79 -10.13
CA PHE A 52 8.78 -17.00 -8.98
C PHE A 52 8.97 -15.51 -9.28
N ASP A 53 7.86 -14.79 -9.40
CA ASP A 53 7.90 -13.34 -9.53
C ASP A 53 8.24 -12.69 -8.18
N ARG A 54 9.41 -12.13 -8.06
CA ARG A 54 9.90 -11.51 -6.81
C ARG A 54 9.03 -10.35 -6.35
N ARG A 55 8.17 -9.75 -7.19
CA ARG A 55 7.27 -8.67 -6.81
C ARG A 55 6.25 -9.06 -5.75
N VAL A 56 5.98 -10.34 -5.53
CA VAL A 56 5.19 -10.82 -4.38
C VAL A 56 5.85 -10.51 -3.03
N LEU A 57 7.16 -10.23 -3.02
CA LEU A 57 7.94 -9.79 -1.86
C LEU A 57 8.00 -8.25 -1.77
N GLY A 58 7.11 -7.56 -2.46
CA GLY A 58 7.01 -6.10 -2.41
C GLY A 58 6.63 -5.57 -1.04
N SER A 59 6.72 -4.25 -0.90
CA SER A 59 6.39 -3.55 0.34
C SER A 59 5.30 -2.50 0.12
N PHE A 60 4.88 -1.89 1.21
CA PHE A 60 3.80 -0.93 1.26
C PHE A 60 4.20 0.28 2.10
N LEU A 61 3.94 1.48 1.60
CA LEU A 61 4.25 2.73 2.25
C LEU A 61 3.02 3.64 2.26
N GLU A 62 2.56 4.03 3.43
CA GLU A 62 1.39 4.87 3.63
C GLU A 62 1.70 6.06 4.52
N HIS A 63 0.99 7.17 4.31
CA HIS A 63 0.95 8.31 5.23
C HIS A 63 0.19 7.95 6.50
N LEU A 64 0.78 7.04 7.29
CA LEU A 64 0.22 6.48 8.52
C LEU A 64 1.28 6.51 9.61
N GLY A 65 0.95 7.10 10.75
CA GLY A 65 1.83 7.14 11.90
C GLY A 65 3.20 7.73 11.56
N ARG A 66 4.26 6.94 11.71
CA ARG A 66 5.65 7.34 11.44
C ARG A 66 6.25 6.68 10.19
N ALA A 67 5.44 6.13 9.31
CA ALA A 67 5.98 5.42 8.14
C ALA A 67 6.66 6.39 7.16
N ILE A 68 6.06 7.55 6.90
CA ILE A 68 6.64 8.59 6.04
C ILE A 68 7.49 9.55 6.89
N TYR A 69 6.84 10.41 7.67
CA TYR A 69 7.53 11.43 8.47
C TYR A 69 8.18 10.81 9.69
N THR A 70 9.48 11.08 9.88
CA THR A 70 10.37 10.42 10.85
C THR A 70 10.61 8.92 10.60
N GLY A 71 10.04 8.39 9.53
CA GLY A 71 10.29 7.07 8.99
C GLY A 71 11.24 7.13 7.79
N VAL A 72 10.71 7.06 6.55
CA VAL A 72 11.53 7.13 5.33
C VAL A 72 12.04 8.55 5.03
N TYR A 73 11.35 9.57 5.55
CA TYR A 73 11.62 10.99 5.27
C TYR A 73 11.67 11.81 6.57
N GLN A 74 12.81 12.43 6.84
CA GLN A 74 13.04 13.26 8.04
C GLN A 74 14.11 14.33 7.77
N PRO A 75 13.76 15.45 7.12
CA PRO A 75 14.72 16.55 6.91
C PRO A 75 15.33 17.03 8.23
N GLY A 76 16.63 17.32 8.21
CA GLY A 76 17.36 17.80 9.38
C GLY A 76 17.79 16.72 10.39
N SER A 77 17.43 15.45 10.16
CA SER A 77 17.96 14.35 10.96
C SER A 77 19.44 14.08 10.64
N PRO A 78 20.28 13.71 11.62
CA PRO A 78 21.67 13.29 11.35
C PRO A 78 21.75 12.00 10.51
N HIS A 79 20.64 11.26 10.39
CA HIS A 79 20.54 10.05 9.59
C HIS A 79 19.93 10.29 8.20
N SER A 80 19.65 11.56 7.85
CA SER A 80 19.07 11.90 6.55
C SER A 80 20.10 12.54 5.62
N ASP A 81 19.90 12.34 4.32
CA ASP A 81 20.64 13.07 3.31
C ASP A 81 20.15 14.53 3.18
N ALA A 82 20.77 15.30 2.27
CA ALA A 82 20.42 16.69 2.03
C ALA A 82 18.98 16.88 1.51
N THR A 83 18.36 15.86 0.95
CA THR A 83 17.00 15.88 0.43
C THR A 83 15.97 15.50 1.50
N GLY A 84 16.42 14.94 2.61
CA GLY A 84 15.60 14.53 3.76
C GLY A 84 15.27 13.06 3.82
N PHE A 85 15.82 12.23 2.92
CA PHE A 85 15.62 10.79 2.99
C PHE A 85 16.49 10.15 4.06
N ARG A 86 15.92 9.28 4.87
CA ARG A 86 16.61 8.50 5.89
C ARG A 86 17.54 7.46 5.25
N THR A 87 18.83 7.74 5.26
CA THR A 87 19.86 6.90 4.62
C THR A 87 20.02 5.53 5.28
N ASP A 88 19.80 5.46 6.59
CA ASP A 88 19.74 4.21 7.33
C ASP A 88 18.58 3.34 6.85
N VAL A 89 17.37 3.90 6.67
CA VAL A 89 16.21 3.16 6.14
C VAL A 89 16.44 2.76 4.68
N VAL A 90 16.99 3.64 3.85
CA VAL A 90 17.34 3.33 2.45
C VAL A 90 18.29 2.13 2.39
N ARG A 91 19.30 2.07 3.27
CA ARG A 91 20.24 0.95 3.34
C ARG A 91 19.54 -0.36 3.67
N GLU A 92 18.71 -0.39 4.71
CA GLU A 92 17.97 -1.58 5.13
C GLU A 92 17.03 -2.10 4.02
N VAL A 93 16.30 -1.19 3.35
CA VAL A 93 15.41 -1.56 2.24
C VAL A 93 16.17 -2.13 1.05
N LYS A 94 17.37 -1.58 0.75
CA LYS A 94 18.28 -2.15 -0.26
C LYS A 94 18.75 -3.55 0.11
N GLU A 95 19.15 -3.75 1.36
CA GLU A 95 19.63 -5.04 1.85
C GLU A 95 18.53 -6.11 1.80
N LEU A 96 17.29 -5.73 2.15
CA LEU A 96 16.12 -6.59 1.99
C LEU A 96 15.81 -6.91 0.52
N GLY A 97 16.27 -6.09 -0.42
CA GLY A 97 16.04 -6.26 -1.86
C GLY A 97 14.57 -6.15 -2.23
N VAL A 98 13.86 -5.19 -1.63
CA VAL A 98 12.43 -4.95 -1.89
C VAL A 98 12.21 -4.58 -3.36
N PRO A 99 11.51 -5.42 -4.14
CA PRO A 99 11.44 -5.25 -5.60
C PRO A 99 10.46 -4.19 -6.06
N ILE A 100 9.40 -3.94 -5.30
CA ILE A 100 8.32 -2.98 -5.63
C ILE A 100 7.72 -2.41 -4.35
N VAL A 101 7.35 -1.14 -4.35
CA VAL A 101 6.70 -0.49 -3.21
C VAL A 101 5.42 0.21 -3.65
N ARG A 102 4.33 -0.03 -2.94
CA ARG A 102 3.03 0.64 -3.17
C ARG A 102 2.89 1.88 -2.30
N TYR A 103 2.47 2.99 -2.91
CA TYR A 103 2.27 4.31 -2.30
C TYR A 103 1.05 5.01 -2.94
N PRO A 104 0.34 5.97 -2.35
CA PRO A 104 0.62 6.67 -1.07
C PRO A 104 -0.01 6.02 0.15
N GLY A 105 -0.64 4.87 0.01
CA GLY A 105 -1.21 4.17 1.13
C GLY A 105 -2.40 3.29 0.79
N GLY A 106 -3.05 2.81 1.85
CA GLY A 106 -4.32 2.11 1.87
C GLY A 106 -5.48 3.10 2.00
N ASN A 107 -5.95 3.33 3.22
CA ASN A 107 -7.08 4.25 3.45
C ASN A 107 -6.75 5.69 3.07
N PHE A 108 -5.54 6.13 3.26
CA PHE A 108 -5.07 7.47 2.91
C PHE A 108 -5.36 7.82 1.45
N VAL A 109 -5.08 6.90 0.50
CA VAL A 109 -5.21 7.20 -0.93
C VAL A 109 -6.61 7.64 -1.34
N SER A 110 -7.65 7.14 -0.67
CA SER A 110 -9.05 7.40 -1.03
C SER A 110 -9.51 8.83 -0.74
N GLY A 111 -8.76 9.57 0.06
CA GLY A 111 -8.97 10.99 0.34
C GLY A 111 -7.91 11.93 -0.22
N TYR A 112 -6.85 11.39 -0.81
CA TYR A 112 -5.65 12.15 -1.16
C TYR A 112 -5.72 12.80 -2.54
N ASN A 113 -5.42 14.09 -2.59
CA ASN A 113 -5.19 14.81 -3.83
C ASN A 113 -3.69 14.85 -4.13
N TRP A 114 -3.22 14.12 -5.12
CA TRP A 114 -1.81 14.03 -5.49
C TRP A 114 -1.18 15.39 -5.88
N LEU A 115 -2.00 16.34 -6.37
CA LEU A 115 -1.53 17.68 -6.72
C LEU A 115 -0.99 18.45 -5.51
N ASP A 116 -1.53 18.20 -4.32
CA ASP A 116 -1.07 18.85 -3.09
C ASP A 116 0.34 18.40 -2.69
N GLY A 117 0.76 17.20 -3.13
CA GLY A 117 2.07 16.61 -2.84
C GLY A 117 3.14 16.82 -3.91
N VAL A 118 2.93 17.70 -4.91
CA VAL A 118 3.93 17.97 -5.95
C VAL A 118 4.28 19.45 -6.02
N GLY A 119 5.39 19.79 -6.69
CA GLY A 119 5.88 21.17 -6.79
C GLY A 119 6.71 21.63 -5.60
N PRO A 120 6.99 22.94 -5.48
CA PRO A 120 7.82 23.49 -4.42
C PRO A 120 7.20 23.24 -3.03
N LYS A 121 7.95 22.62 -2.13
CA LYS A 121 7.45 22.20 -0.80
C LYS A 121 6.85 23.33 0.02
N ALA A 122 7.42 24.55 -0.08
CA ALA A 122 6.91 25.72 0.62
C ALA A 122 5.53 26.20 0.15
N GLN A 123 5.07 25.75 -1.03
CA GLN A 123 3.78 26.10 -1.61
C GLN A 123 2.72 25.00 -1.43
N ARG A 124 3.11 23.83 -0.91
CA ARG A 124 2.21 22.71 -0.70
C ARG A 124 1.31 22.98 0.49
N PRO A 125 -0.01 22.76 0.38
CA PRO A 125 -0.94 22.98 1.47
C PRO A 125 -0.77 21.91 2.56
N ALA A 126 -0.94 22.30 3.82
CA ALA A 126 -1.25 21.34 4.87
C ALA A 126 -2.74 21.03 4.84
N VAL A 127 -3.12 19.76 4.83
CA VAL A 127 -4.51 19.33 4.73
C VAL A 127 -4.86 18.35 5.86
N LEU A 128 -6.14 18.28 6.21
CA LEU A 128 -6.63 17.27 7.14
C LEU A 128 -6.73 15.92 6.38
N ASP A 129 -5.90 14.98 6.75
CA ASP A 129 -6.10 13.59 6.36
C ASP A 129 -7.28 13.00 7.14
N ARG A 130 -8.32 12.61 6.41
CA ARG A 130 -9.56 12.09 6.98
C ARG A 130 -9.54 10.59 7.24
N ALA A 131 -8.56 9.88 6.69
CA ALA A 131 -8.40 8.46 6.92
C ALA A 131 -7.83 8.19 8.31
N TRP A 132 -6.82 8.96 8.70
CA TRP A 132 -6.09 8.77 9.96
C TRP A 132 -6.27 9.92 10.95
N ASN A 133 -7.13 10.91 10.60
CA ASN A 133 -7.40 12.10 11.42
C ASN A 133 -6.12 12.81 11.85
N SER A 134 -5.24 13.05 10.89
CA SER A 134 -3.95 13.70 11.09
C SER A 134 -3.74 14.87 10.14
N MET A 135 -2.80 15.76 10.46
CA MET A 135 -2.40 16.82 9.53
C MET A 135 -1.35 16.29 8.56
N GLU A 136 -1.67 16.34 7.28
CA GLU A 136 -0.75 16.00 6.20
C GLU A 136 -0.09 17.28 5.67
N PRO A 137 1.22 17.49 5.92
CA PRO A 137 1.92 18.69 5.46
C PRO A 137 2.38 18.62 4.00
N ASN A 138 2.12 17.53 3.30
CA ASN A 138 2.49 17.29 1.89
C ASN A 138 3.99 17.47 1.57
N GLN A 139 4.88 17.25 2.54
CA GLN A 139 6.32 17.42 2.34
C GLN A 139 7.00 16.21 1.67
N PHE A 140 6.26 15.12 1.55
CA PHE A 140 6.62 13.92 0.82
C PHE A 140 5.44 13.54 -0.09
N GLY A 141 5.67 13.51 -1.39
CA GLY A 141 4.62 13.22 -2.38
C GLY A 141 5.12 12.32 -3.50
N THR A 142 4.44 12.37 -4.64
CA THR A 142 4.72 11.48 -5.79
C THR A 142 6.18 11.54 -6.24
N ASN A 143 6.75 12.74 -6.35
CA ASN A 143 8.14 12.90 -6.81
C ASN A 143 9.14 12.34 -5.80
N GLU A 144 9.01 12.69 -4.54
CA GLU A 144 9.87 12.20 -3.47
C GLU A 144 9.78 10.68 -3.34
N PHE A 145 8.59 10.11 -3.47
CA PHE A 145 8.41 8.66 -3.46
C PHE A 145 9.15 7.98 -4.62
N ILE A 146 9.04 8.51 -5.83
CA ILE A 146 9.71 7.92 -6.99
C ILE A 146 11.24 8.05 -6.87
N GLU A 147 11.74 9.18 -6.36
CA GLU A 147 13.17 9.34 -6.06
C GLU A 147 13.63 8.34 -5.01
N TRP A 148 12.87 8.18 -3.93
CA TRP A 148 13.17 7.19 -2.91
C TRP A 148 13.19 5.76 -3.47
N CYS A 149 12.26 5.41 -4.36
CA CYS A 149 12.27 4.12 -5.07
C CYS A 149 13.54 3.95 -5.92
N ARG A 150 13.99 4.99 -6.61
CA ARG A 150 15.27 4.96 -7.36
C ARG A 150 16.46 4.73 -6.45
N LEU A 151 16.47 5.38 -5.28
CA LEU A 151 17.53 5.19 -4.28
C LEU A 151 17.54 3.77 -3.72
N THR A 152 16.38 3.17 -3.48
CA THR A 152 16.28 1.81 -2.93
C THR A 152 16.42 0.71 -3.97
N GLY A 153 16.28 1.04 -5.26
CA GLY A 153 16.25 0.06 -6.35
C GLY A 153 14.89 -0.65 -6.48
N SER A 154 13.84 -0.08 -5.90
CA SER A 154 12.49 -0.62 -5.95
C SER A 154 11.71 -0.04 -7.13
N GLU A 155 10.78 -0.81 -7.73
CA GLU A 155 9.81 -0.29 -8.67
C GLU A 155 8.72 0.52 -7.94
N PRO A 156 8.32 1.71 -8.43
CA PRO A 156 7.18 2.42 -7.87
C PRO A 156 5.86 1.81 -8.34
N LEU A 157 4.92 1.61 -7.40
CA LEU A 157 3.54 1.25 -7.65
C LEU A 157 2.65 2.31 -7.04
N LEU A 158 1.94 3.07 -7.87
CA LEU A 158 1.09 4.16 -7.40
C LEU A 158 -0.36 3.75 -7.23
N GLY A 159 -0.92 4.03 -6.06
CA GLY A 159 -2.36 3.94 -5.79
C GLY A 159 -3.08 5.19 -6.28
N LEU A 160 -4.28 5.00 -6.84
CA LEU A 160 -5.13 6.06 -7.33
C LEU A 160 -6.28 6.34 -6.37
N ASN A 161 -6.60 7.61 -6.18
CA ASN A 161 -7.74 8.00 -5.37
C ASN A 161 -9.05 7.66 -6.09
N PHE A 162 -9.65 6.53 -5.73
CA PHE A 162 -10.98 6.13 -6.21
C PHE A 162 -12.10 6.47 -5.21
N GLY A 163 -11.76 6.96 -4.05
CA GLY A 163 -12.75 7.45 -3.07
C GLY A 163 -13.34 8.79 -3.51
N THR A 164 -12.59 9.87 -3.28
CA THR A 164 -13.01 11.25 -3.62
C THR A 164 -12.53 11.71 -4.99
N GLY A 165 -11.56 11.01 -5.60
CA GLY A 165 -11.01 11.36 -6.90
C GLY A 165 -11.86 10.86 -8.07
N SER A 166 -11.63 11.46 -9.25
CA SER A 166 -12.25 11.10 -10.50
C SER A 166 -11.31 10.31 -11.41
N ALA A 167 -11.85 9.79 -12.53
CA ALA A 167 -11.04 9.15 -13.57
C ALA A 167 -10.06 10.16 -14.19
N GLU A 168 -10.48 11.41 -14.39
CA GLU A 168 -9.64 12.48 -14.92
C GLU A 168 -8.43 12.76 -14.00
N MET A 169 -8.65 12.73 -12.68
CA MET A 169 -7.58 12.90 -11.70
C MET A 169 -6.54 11.78 -11.78
N ALA A 170 -7.00 10.54 -12.00
CA ALA A 170 -6.13 9.40 -12.21
C ALA A 170 -5.33 9.52 -13.52
N VAL A 171 -6.02 9.88 -14.60
CA VAL A 171 -5.42 10.12 -15.92
C VAL A 171 -4.37 11.24 -15.86
N ALA A 172 -4.70 12.34 -15.16
CA ALA A 172 -3.79 13.47 -14.96
C ALA A 172 -2.48 13.05 -14.25
N LEU A 173 -2.55 12.14 -13.27
CA LEU A 173 -1.35 11.62 -12.61
C LEU A 173 -0.51 10.74 -13.53
N VAL A 174 -1.15 9.90 -14.36
CA VAL A 174 -0.44 9.10 -15.38
C VAL A 174 0.24 10.00 -16.39
N GLU A 175 -0.44 11.03 -16.88
CA GLU A 175 0.11 12.01 -17.81
C GLU A 175 1.29 12.77 -17.18
N TYR A 176 1.15 13.20 -15.92
CA TYR A 176 2.23 13.80 -15.15
C TYR A 176 3.46 12.89 -15.07
N CYS A 177 3.26 11.62 -14.80
CA CYS A 177 4.37 10.67 -14.63
C CYS A 177 4.99 10.20 -15.95
N ASN A 178 4.18 9.95 -16.98
CA ASN A 178 4.62 9.13 -18.13
C ASN A 178 4.70 9.87 -19.46
N VAL A 179 4.00 10.99 -19.64
CA VAL A 179 4.10 11.75 -20.89
C VAL A 179 5.37 12.59 -20.91
N GLU A 180 6.10 12.56 -22.02
CA GLU A 180 7.39 13.23 -22.13
C GLU A 180 7.25 14.76 -21.98
N ARG A 181 6.42 15.39 -22.83
CA ARG A 181 6.23 16.85 -22.91
C ARG A 181 4.99 17.22 -23.72
N GLY A 182 4.65 18.51 -23.72
CA GLY A 182 3.65 19.09 -24.63
C GLY A 182 2.23 19.01 -24.10
N THR A 183 2.00 18.46 -22.91
CA THR A 183 0.69 18.43 -22.28
C THR A 183 0.71 19.18 -20.95
N LYS A 184 -0.46 19.58 -20.49
CA LYS A 184 -0.60 20.33 -19.21
C LYS A 184 0.17 19.68 -18.06
N TRP A 185 0.00 18.38 -17.89
CA TRP A 185 0.55 17.68 -16.73
C TRP A 185 2.02 17.29 -16.91
N SER A 186 2.45 16.98 -18.11
CA SER A 186 3.86 16.77 -18.40
C SER A 186 4.68 18.05 -18.23
N GLU A 187 4.15 19.20 -18.67
CA GLU A 187 4.81 20.48 -18.48
C GLU A 187 4.81 20.91 -17.00
N LEU A 188 3.77 20.56 -16.24
CA LEU A 188 3.77 20.75 -14.78
C LEU A 188 4.90 19.96 -14.12
N ARG A 189 5.08 18.66 -14.47
CA ARG A 189 6.22 17.86 -13.97
C ARG A 189 7.55 18.54 -14.30
N ARG A 190 7.71 18.99 -15.55
CA ARG A 190 8.93 19.63 -16.02
C ARG A 190 9.22 20.94 -15.27
N SER A 191 8.20 21.73 -15.00
CA SER A 191 8.32 22.96 -14.18
C SER A 191 8.73 22.68 -12.74
N HIS A 192 8.44 21.47 -12.24
CA HIS A 192 8.88 20.99 -10.94
C HIS A 192 10.31 20.41 -10.94
N GLY A 193 11.05 20.54 -12.04
CA GLY A 193 12.45 20.11 -12.17
C GLY A 193 12.64 18.69 -12.73
N TYR A 194 11.59 17.99 -13.10
CA TYR A 194 11.65 16.62 -13.63
C TYR A 194 11.47 16.62 -15.16
N ALA A 195 12.54 16.90 -15.88
CA ALA A 195 12.49 17.01 -17.35
C ALA A 195 12.07 15.70 -18.03
N ALA A 196 12.65 14.56 -17.60
CA ALA A 196 12.30 13.24 -18.12
C ALA A 196 11.03 12.68 -17.44
N PRO A 197 10.26 11.81 -18.13
CA PRO A 197 9.19 11.06 -17.52
C PRO A 197 9.67 10.19 -16.36
N HIS A 198 8.80 10.00 -15.37
CA HIS A 198 9.05 9.04 -14.29
C HIS A 198 8.93 7.59 -14.74
N ALA A 199 8.15 7.35 -15.80
CA ALA A 199 7.93 6.05 -16.45
C ALA A 199 7.36 4.98 -15.49
N VAL A 200 6.37 5.37 -14.67
CA VAL A 200 5.72 4.47 -13.70
C VAL A 200 4.86 3.45 -14.44
N LYS A 201 5.11 2.17 -14.19
CA LYS A 201 4.41 1.07 -14.86
C LYS A 201 3.20 0.54 -14.11
N TYR A 202 3.26 0.52 -12.77
CA TYR A 202 2.29 -0.17 -11.92
C TYR A 202 1.34 0.80 -11.23
N TRP A 203 0.02 0.53 -11.33
CA TRP A 203 -1.03 1.41 -10.85
C TRP A 203 -2.15 0.63 -10.20
N CYS A 204 -2.45 0.91 -8.92
CA CYS A 204 -3.62 0.36 -8.24
C CYS A 204 -4.84 1.25 -8.46
N LEU A 205 -5.93 0.65 -8.92
CA LEU A 205 -7.20 1.30 -9.16
C LEU A 205 -8.00 1.37 -7.85
N GLY A 206 -7.55 2.22 -6.92
CA GLY A 206 -8.14 2.38 -5.59
C GLY A 206 -7.55 1.46 -4.51
N ASN A 207 -8.21 1.46 -3.35
CA ASN A 207 -7.89 0.63 -2.19
C ASN A 207 -9.16 0.22 -1.45
N GLU A 208 -9.37 -1.09 -1.23
CA GLU A 208 -10.45 -1.64 -0.38
C GLU A 208 -11.82 -0.99 -0.60
N MET A 209 -12.20 -0.72 -1.86
CA MET A 209 -13.35 0.12 -2.19
C MET A 209 -14.71 -0.43 -1.74
N ASP A 210 -14.77 -1.67 -1.24
CA ASP A 210 -15.94 -2.28 -0.60
C ASP A 210 -15.95 -2.13 0.93
N GLY A 211 -14.83 -1.73 1.54
CA GLY A 211 -14.70 -1.60 2.99
C GLY A 211 -15.59 -0.48 3.55
N PRO A 212 -16.42 -0.74 4.56
CA PRO A 212 -17.30 0.29 5.13
C PRO A 212 -16.54 1.44 5.83
N TRP A 213 -15.29 1.21 6.18
CA TRP A 213 -14.36 2.23 6.71
C TRP A 213 -13.73 3.12 5.65
N GLN A 214 -13.83 2.72 4.38
CA GLN A 214 -13.13 3.38 3.28
C GLN A 214 -13.86 4.65 2.84
N ILE A 215 -13.14 5.75 2.68
CA ILE A 215 -13.67 6.97 2.09
C ILE A 215 -14.11 6.66 0.65
N GLY A 216 -15.37 6.97 0.34
CA GLY A 216 -15.95 6.72 -0.97
C GLY A 216 -16.23 5.24 -1.25
N THR A 217 -16.46 4.44 -0.18
CA THR A 217 -16.88 3.04 -0.32
C THR A 217 -18.02 2.88 -1.32
N MET A 218 -17.98 1.84 -2.12
CA MET A 218 -18.94 1.63 -3.19
C MET A 218 -19.20 0.15 -3.45
N GLN A 219 -20.33 -0.13 -4.10
CA GLN A 219 -20.66 -1.49 -4.52
C GLN A 219 -19.74 -1.95 -5.67
N ALA A 220 -19.52 -3.26 -5.76
CA ALA A 220 -18.66 -3.87 -6.78
C ALA A 220 -18.97 -3.41 -8.21
N ARG A 221 -20.25 -3.30 -8.55
CA ARG A 221 -20.71 -2.84 -9.87
C ARG A 221 -20.25 -1.41 -10.18
N ASP A 222 -20.31 -0.52 -9.20
CA ASP A 222 -19.94 0.90 -9.38
C ASP A 222 -18.42 1.03 -9.41
N TYR A 223 -17.72 0.27 -8.57
CA TYR A 223 -16.28 0.12 -8.65
C TYR A 223 -15.84 -0.36 -10.04
N GLY A 224 -16.42 -1.45 -10.53
CA GLY A 224 -16.09 -2.01 -11.84
C GLY A 224 -16.29 -1.03 -12.99
N ARG A 225 -17.37 -0.21 -12.94
CA ARG A 225 -17.59 0.86 -13.92
C ARG A 225 -16.51 1.93 -13.84
N LYS A 226 -16.21 2.44 -12.64
CA LYS A 226 -15.19 3.47 -12.40
C LYS A 226 -13.80 2.97 -12.80
N ALA A 227 -13.45 1.75 -12.40
CA ALA A 227 -12.15 1.14 -12.71
C ALA A 227 -11.97 0.93 -14.22
N ARG A 228 -12.99 0.40 -14.91
CA ARG A 228 -12.96 0.21 -16.37
C ARG A 228 -12.82 1.54 -17.11
N ASP A 229 -13.55 2.56 -16.70
CA ASP A 229 -13.51 3.87 -17.34
C ASP A 229 -12.14 4.53 -17.17
N ALA A 230 -11.61 4.54 -15.95
CA ALA A 230 -10.26 5.03 -15.67
C ALA A 230 -9.19 4.23 -16.45
N ALA A 231 -9.26 2.90 -16.43
CA ALA A 231 -8.31 2.04 -17.12
C ALA A 231 -8.30 2.28 -18.63
N LYS A 232 -9.48 2.47 -19.24
CA LYS A 232 -9.61 2.79 -20.66
C LYS A 232 -8.89 4.10 -21.00
N GLN A 233 -9.12 5.15 -20.22
CA GLN A 233 -8.52 6.47 -20.44
C GLN A 233 -7.02 6.46 -20.17
N MET A 234 -6.56 5.81 -19.09
CA MET A 234 -5.15 5.69 -18.75
C MET A 234 -4.36 4.99 -19.87
N ARG A 235 -4.93 3.93 -20.47
CA ARG A 235 -4.30 3.19 -21.58
C ARG A 235 -4.28 3.95 -22.93
N VAL A 236 -5.04 5.03 -23.05
CA VAL A 236 -4.88 5.96 -24.18
C VAL A 236 -3.55 6.72 -24.06
N ILE A 237 -3.13 7.04 -22.82
CA ILE A 237 -1.86 7.73 -22.58
C ILE A 237 -0.68 6.78 -22.71
N ASP A 238 -0.78 5.62 -22.07
CA ASP A 238 0.28 4.62 -22.05
C ASP A 238 -0.33 3.21 -22.08
N ARG A 239 -0.08 2.46 -23.16
CA ARG A 239 -0.65 1.11 -23.36
C ARG A 239 0.04 0.04 -22.53
N ASP A 240 1.24 0.31 -22.04
CA ASP A 240 2.07 -0.66 -21.32
C ASP A 240 1.84 -0.65 -19.81
N LEU A 241 0.90 0.16 -19.34
CA LEU A 241 0.53 0.23 -17.93
C LEU A 241 0.06 -1.13 -17.40
N ARG A 242 0.54 -1.46 -16.21
CA ARG A 242 0.12 -2.62 -15.43
C ARG A 242 -0.89 -2.16 -14.38
N LEU A 243 -2.15 -2.40 -14.64
CA LEU A 243 -3.25 -1.96 -13.80
C LEU A 243 -3.65 -3.08 -12.85
N ILE A 244 -3.82 -2.74 -11.57
CA ILE A 244 -4.14 -3.66 -10.49
C ILE A 244 -5.48 -3.22 -9.90
N ALA A 245 -6.50 -4.07 -10.00
CA ALA A 245 -7.79 -3.81 -9.40
C ALA A 245 -7.78 -4.11 -7.89
N CYS A 246 -8.66 -3.44 -7.14
CA CYS A 246 -8.95 -3.84 -5.78
C CYS A 246 -9.67 -5.18 -5.76
N GLY A 247 -9.24 -6.09 -4.88
CA GLY A 247 -10.04 -7.22 -4.48
C GLY A 247 -11.01 -6.85 -3.34
N SER A 248 -11.78 -7.83 -2.87
CA SER A 248 -12.60 -7.67 -1.68
C SER A 248 -11.76 -7.77 -0.41
N SER A 249 -12.08 -6.96 0.60
CA SER A 249 -11.54 -7.05 1.95
C SER A 249 -12.27 -8.06 2.85
N GLY A 250 -13.40 -8.60 2.41
CA GLY A 250 -14.27 -9.49 3.19
C GLY A 250 -14.41 -10.90 2.63
N THR A 251 -14.72 -11.86 3.52
CA THR A 251 -15.03 -13.25 3.18
C THR A 251 -16.46 -13.38 2.66
N GLY A 252 -16.78 -12.97 1.50
CA GLY A 252 -18.16 -13.12 1.00
C GLY A 252 -18.49 -12.31 -0.24
N MET A 253 -17.50 -11.65 -0.81
CA MET A 253 -17.72 -10.83 -2.00
C MET A 253 -16.89 -11.31 -3.20
N PRO A 254 -17.36 -12.30 -3.98
CA PRO A 254 -16.77 -12.61 -5.28
C PRO A 254 -17.09 -11.54 -6.33
N GLN A 255 -17.20 -10.28 -5.95
CA GLN A 255 -17.95 -9.27 -6.71
C GLN A 255 -17.07 -8.43 -7.63
N TYR A 256 -15.75 -8.59 -7.58
CA TYR A 256 -14.82 -7.86 -8.44
C TYR A 256 -14.31 -8.68 -9.64
N LEU A 257 -14.78 -9.91 -9.78
CA LEU A 257 -14.47 -10.73 -10.93
C LEU A 257 -15.55 -10.49 -12.01
N VAL A 258 -15.37 -9.44 -12.79
CA VAL A 258 -16.09 -9.23 -14.04
C VAL A 258 -15.11 -8.85 -15.14
#